data_7c4623b26c87faf6a918353ce9c7e888
#
_entry.id   7c4623b26c87faf6a918353ce9c7e888
#
_cell.length_a   1.000
_cell.length_b   1.000
_cell.length_c   1.000
_cell.angle_alpha   90.00
_cell.angle_beta   90.00
_cell.angle_gamma   90.00
#
_symmetry.space_group_name_H-M   'P 1'
#
loop_
_entity.id
_entity.type
_entity.pdbx_description
1 polymer ?
#
loop_
_entity_poly.entity_id
_entity_poly.type
_entity_poly.pdbx_seq_one_letter_code
_entity_poly.pdbx_strand_id
1 'polypeptide(L)'
;MPLGTPTPTLIHQGPGWLYLNVCAPASGKRHVIGSDGTPAEPAWSASQAVTAGQMIIDANGNIQECTTGGTTGSTAPNVWGSTVGTATADGANVVWTCAALGPAYLFAGALEGVTDLDIGAKVEETTADQETLPIDAVMTGEVDSIAVTLKESDCGKLQLLVPHGTYASGSDSALPAGAQAYEEIAFGGLKPVPKYGVLLISKRKDQTLKFVISQIYRAYQKETVKLPFQRGKETTYKVTFQAIADENRPVGDRGGKVYRQT
;
A
#
# COMPACT_ATOMS: atom_id res chain seq x y z
N MET A 1 -3.98 -38.51 -9.07
CA MET A 1 -4.91 -37.45 -9.52
C MET A 1 -4.47 -37.01 -10.91
N PRO A 2 -5.36 -36.95 -11.91
CA PRO A 2 -4.98 -36.34 -13.17
C PRO A 2 -4.67 -34.87 -12.94
N LEU A 3 -3.54 -34.40 -13.47
CA LEU A 3 -3.19 -32.99 -13.50
C LEU A 3 -4.33 -32.26 -14.23
N GLY A 4 -5.04 -31.39 -13.53
CA GLY A 4 -6.17 -30.65 -14.09
C GLY A 4 -5.72 -29.80 -15.29
N THR A 5 -6.58 -29.65 -16.28
CA THR A 5 -6.33 -28.80 -17.43
C THR A 5 -6.20 -27.35 -16.92
N PRO A 6 -5.18 -26.58 -17.34
CA PRO A 6 -5.06 -25.18 -16.95
C PRO A 6 -6.33 -24.42 -17.31
N THR A 7 -6.95 -23.77 -16.35
CA THR A 7 -8.13 -22.97 -16.57
C THR A 7 -7.70 -21.51 -16.77
N PRO A 8 -7.96 -20.89 -17.93
CA PRO A 8 -7.52 -19.52 -18.22
C PRO A 8 -7.94 -18.50 -17.16
N THR A 9 -9.09 -18.73 -16.52
CA THR A 9 -9.61 -17.89 -15.42
C THR A 9 -8.73 -17.88 -14.17
N LEU A 10 -7.77 -18.79 -14.05
CA LEU A 10 -6.83 -18.88 -12.95
C LEU A 10 -5.47 -18.22 -13.26
N ILE A 11 -5.27 -17.77 -14.50
CA ILE A 11 -4.02 -17.17 -14.94
C ILE A 11 -4.10 -15.65 -14.72
N HIS A 12 -3.06 -15.08 -14.11
CA HIS A 12 -2.91 -13.63 -13.97
C HIS A 12 -2.12 -13.08 -15.15
N GLN A 13 -2.43 -11.87 -15.57
CA GLN A 13 -1.70 -11.17 -16.62
C GLN A 13 -1.06 -9.93 -15.96
N GLY A 14 0.25 -9.98 -15.87
CA GLY A 14 1.01 -8.94 -15.24
C GLY A 14 1.16 -7.69 -15.81
N PRO A 15 1.95 -6.64 -15.77
CA PRO A 15 2.06 -5.90 -14.52
C PRO A 15 0.75 -5.19 -14.18
N GLY A 16 0.52 -4.92 -12.93
CA GLY A 16 -0.68 -4.26 -12.44
C GLY A 16 -0.47 -2.78 -12.14
N TRP A 17 -1.30 -2.25 -11.29
CA TRP A 17 -1.20 -0.90 -10.73
C TRP A 17 -0.75 -0.96 -9.28
N LEU A 18 0.20 -0.12 -8.91
CA LEU A 18 0.66 0.03 -7.54
C LEU A 18 0.10 1.31 -6.93
N TYR A 19 -0.53 1.18 -5.77
CA TYR A 19 -0.99 2.29 -4.96
C TYR A 19 -0.28 2.27 -3.60
N LEU A 20 0.09 3.45 -3.14
CA LEU A 20 0.69 3.67 -1.83
C LEU A 20 -0.27 4.45 -0.93
N ASN A 21 0.01 4.48 0.35
CA ASN A 21 -0.81 5.13 1.36
C ASN A 21 -2.27 4.66 1.32
N VAL A 22 -2.44 3.35 1.22
CA VAL A 22 -3.74 2.68 1.12
C VAL A 22 -4.22 2.31 2.51
N CYS A 23 -5.50 2.56 2.78
CA CYS A 23 -6.11 2.06 4.01
C CYS A 23 -6.15 0.55 4.04
N ALA A 24 -5.83 -0.05 5.16
CA ALA A 24 -6.11 -1.45 5.36
C ALA A 24 -7.61 -1.63 5.70
N PRO A 25 -8.38 -2.42 4.94
CA PRO A 25 -9.77 -2.67 5.29
C PRO A 25 -9.86 -3.40 6.62
N ALA A 26 -10.94 -3.23 7.35
CA ALA A 26 -11.18 -3.95 8.60
C ALA A 26 -10.99 -5.47 8.41
N SER A 27 -10.60 -6.17 9.49
CA SER A 27 -10.40 -7.62 9.45
C SER A 27 -11.62 -8.34 8.86
N GLY A 28 -11.38 -9.26 7.94
CA GLY A 28 -12.45 -9.96 7.19
C GLY A 28 -13.06 -9.17 6.02
N LYS A 29 -12.79 -7.88 5.89
CA LYS A 29 -13.23 -7.05 4.76
C LYS A 29 -12.19 -7.05 3.63
N ARG A 30 -12.57 -6.48 2.49
CA ARG A 30 -11.75 -6.37 1.27
C ARG A 30 -11.89 -4.99 0.69
N HIS A 31 -10.86 -4.54 -0.04
CA HIS A 31 -10.97 -3.32 -0.83
C HIS A 31 -12.08 -3.42 -1.87
N VAL A 32 -12.76 -2.32 -2.08
CA VAL A 32 -13.63 -2.13 -3.21
C VAL A 32 -12.77 -1.63 -4.37
N ILE A 33 -12.77 -2.37 -5.46
CA ILE A 33 -12.05 -2.01 -6.68
C ILE A 33 -13.08 -1.68 -7.75
N GLY A 34 -12.97 -0.50 -8.34
CA GLY A 34 -13.80 -0.06 -9.44
C GLY A 34 -13.58 -0.92 -10.70
N SER A 35 -14.49 -0.82 -11.65
CA SER A 35 -14.39 -1.55 -12.94
C SER A 35 -13.18 -1.11 -13.78
N ASP A 36 -12.64 0.06 -13.51
CA ASP A 36 -11.43 0.61 -14.11
C ASP A 36 -10.13 0.12 -13.44
N GLY A 37 -10.24 -0.67 -12.33
CA GLY A 37 -9.12 -1.16 -11.56
C GLY A 37 -8.61 -0.20 -10.50
N THR A 38 -9.30 0.92 -10.28
CA THR A 38 -8.93 1.87 -9.24
C THR A 38 -9.52 1.47 -7.88
N PRO A 39 -8.81 1.70 -6.76
CA PRO A 39 -9.40 1.56 -5.44
C PRO A 39 -10.55 2.56 -5.25
N ALA A 40 -11.69 2.04 -4.83
CA ALA A 40 -12.91 2.81 -4.58
C ALA A 40 -13.33 2.65 -3.10
N GLU A 41 -12.45 3.04 -2.18
CA GLU A 41 -12.78 3.00 -0.77
C GLU A 41 -13.89 3.98 -0.44
N PRO A 42 -14.75 3.64 0.50
CA PRO A 42 -15.87 4.49 0.83
C PRO A 42 -15.38 5.82 1.40
N ALA A 43 -15.84 6.91 0.81
CA ALA A 43 -15.90 8.17 1.50
C ALA A 43 -16.88 8.06 2.68
N TRP A 44 -16.79 8.99 3.61
CA TRP A 44 -17.79 9.09 4.66
C TRP A 44 -19.21 9.17 4.09
N SER A 45 -20.13 8.46 4.71
CA SER A 45 -21.55 8.47 4.35
C SER A 45 -22.43 8.67 5.58
N ALA A 46 -23.52 9.42 5.41
CA ALA A 46 -24.46 9.70 6.49
C ALA A 46 -25.26 8.45 6.91
N SER A 47 -25.57 8.37 8.19
CA SER A 47 -26.47 7.37 8.77
C SER A 47 -26.10 5.91 8.43
N GLN A 48 -24.82 5.63 8.29
CA GLN A 48 -24.29 4.29 8.02
C GLN A 48 -23.83 3.60 9.31
N ALA A 49 -24.12 2.33 9.42
CA ALA A 49 -23.56 1.50 10.48
C ALA A 49 -22.09 1.23 10.19
N VAL A 50 -21.22 1.57 11.13
CA VAL A 50 -19.77 1.36 11.06
C VAL A 50 -19.27 0.59 12.26
N THR A 51 -18.24 -0.19 12.07
CA THR A 51 -17.61 -1.00 13.12
C THR A 51 -16.18 -0.53 13.37
N ALA A 52 -15.68 -0.73 14.58
CA ALA A 52 -14.29 -0.45 14.90
C ALA A 52 -13.34 -1.17 13.93
N GLY A 53 -12.27 -0.50 13.53
CA GLY A 53 -11.30 -0.94 12.52
C GLY A 53 -11.73 -0.68 11.07
N GLN A 54 -12.92 -0.15 10.82
CA GLN A 54 -13.31 0.28 9.49
C GLN A 54 -12.63 1.61 9.15
N MET A 55 -12.18 1.73 7.90
CA MET A 55 -11.51 2.94 7.42
C MET A 55 -12.32 3.64 6.36
N ILE A 56 -12.22 4.97 6.33
CA ILE A 56 -12.80 5.85 5.31
C ILE A 56 -11.80 6.91 4.89
N ILE A 57 -12.07 7.56 3.77
CA ILE A 57 -11.38 8.77 3.34
C ILE A 57 -12.26 9.96 3.72
N ASP A 58 -11.70 10.92 4.46
CA ASP A 58 -12.39 12.15 4.82
C ASP A 58 -12.38 13.17 3.68
N ALA A 59 -13.07 14.29 3.88
CA ALA A 59 -13.16 15.38 2.88
C ALA A 59 -11.81 16.03 2.55
N ASN A 60 -10.79 15.85 3.41
CA ASN A 60 -9.44 16.38 3.22
C ASN A 60 -8.50 15.34 2.55
N GLY A 61 -9.01 14.16 2.23
CA GLY A 61 -8.23 13.06 1.66
C GLY A 61 -7.40 12.28 2.69
N ASN A 62 -7.59 12.50 3.99
CA ASN A 62 -6.92 11.73 5.03
C ASN A 62 -7.67 10.43 5.31
N ILE A 63 -6.93 9.45 5.82
CA ILE A 63 -7.48 8.17 6.24
C ILE A 63 -7.93 8.27 7.69
N GLN A 64 -9.20 8.00 7.93
CA GLN A 64 -9.80 7.95 9.24
C GLN A 64 -10.18 6.51 9.61
N GLU A 65 -9.72 6.03 10.76
CA GLU A 65 -10.08 4.71 11.31
C GLU A 65 -11.18 4.87 12.34
N CYS A 66 -12.24 4.07 12.22
CA CYS A 66 -13.28 3.99 13.23
C CYS A 66 -12.74 3.29 14.49
N THR A 67 -12.57 4.02 15.55
CA THR A 67 -12.13 3.47 16.86
C THR A 67 -13.30 3.09 17.76
N THR A 68 -14.45 3.75 17.59
CA THR A 68 -15.70 3.37 18.26
C THR A 68 -16.81 3.25 17.23
N GLY A 69 -17.34 2.04 17.07
CA GLY A 69 -18.41 1.74 16.11
C GLY A 69 -19.78 2.25 16.56
N GLY A 70 -20.67 2.42 15.57
CA GLY A 70 -22.03 2.91 15.79
C GLY A 70 -22.69 3.28 14.46
N THR A 71 -23.59 4.24 14.48
CA THR A 71 -24.18 4.84 13.27
C THR A 71 -23.61 6.24 13.08
N THR A 72 -23.07 6.52 11.90
CA THR A 72 -22.54 7.85 11.55
C THR A 72 -23.62 8.91 11.63
N GLY A 73 -23.23 10.15 11.85
CA GLY A 73 -24.16 11.29 11.91
C GLY A 73 -24.97 11.44 10.61
N SER A 74 -26.01 12.27 10.66
CA SER A 74 -26.77 12.67 9.48
C SER A 74 -26.02 13.67 8.60
N THR A 75 -24.99 14.31 9.15
CA THR A 75 -24.08 15.25 8.47
C THR A 75 -22.64 14.89 8.81
N ALA A 76 -21.73 15.12 7.86
CA ALA A 76 -20.32 14.89 8.07
C ALA A 76 -19.78 15.77 9.22
N PRO A 77 -18.78 15.29 9.96
CA PRO A 77 -18.05 16.13 10.89
C PRO A 77 -17.52 17.41 10.22
N ASN A 78 -17.73 18.55 10.85
CA ASN A 78 -17.28 19.85 10.31
C ASN A 78 -15.75 19.95 10.28
N VAL A 79 -15.08 19.27 11.22
CA VAL A 79 -13.62 19.26 11.32
C VAL A 79 -13.17 17.81 11.50
N TRP A 80 -12.39 17.35 10.57
CA TRP A 80 -11.72 16.07 10.63
C TRP A 80 -10.35 16.19 11.29
N GLY A 81 -9.96 15.17 12.04
CA GLY A 81 -8.61 15.10 12.58
C GLY A 81 -7.57 15.18 11.46
N SER A 82 -6.71 16.18 11.51
CA SER A 82 -5.66 16.46 10.52
C SER A 82 -4.26 16.12 11.02
N THR A 83 -4.16 15.44 12.14
CA THR A 83 -2.91 14.93 12.69
C THR A 83 -3.13 13.48 13.09
N VAL A 84 -2.18 12.60 12.76
CA VAL A 84 -2.26 11.17 13.11
C VAL A 84 -2.48 11.00 14.61
N GLY A 85 -3.47 10.20 14.98
CA GLY A 85 -3.90 9.98 16.35
C GLY A 85 -4.99 10.94 16.85
N THR A 86 -5.35 11.99 16.10
CA THR A 86 -6.43 12.91 16.50
C THR A 86 -7.79 12.28 16.28
N ALA A 87 -8.62 12.30 17.31
CA ALA A 87 -9.97 11.77 17.27
C ALA A 87 -10.98 12.79 16.77
N THR A 88 -11.99 12.32 16.03
CA THR A 88 -13.13 13.08 15.52
C THR A 88 -14.41 12.36 15.92
N ALA A 89 -15.29 13.06 16.64
CA ALA A 89 -16.62 12.51 16.95
C ALA A 89 -17.55 12.67 15.76
N ASP A 90 -18.37 11.64 15.51
CA ASP A 90 -19.33 11.59 14.43
C ASP A 90 -20.67 11.02 14.93
N GLY A 91 -21.71 11.83 14.87
CA GLY A 91 -22.99 11.45 15.45
C GLY A 91 -22.94 11.29 16.96
N ALA A 92 -23.74 10.35 17.48
CA ALA A 92 -23.87 10.16 18.93
C ALA A 92 -22.76 9.27 19.53
N ASN A 93 -22.26 8.29 18.77
CA ASN A 93 -21.42 7.22 19.34
C ASN A 93 -20.20 6.87 18.48
N VAL A 94 -20.09 7.34 17.27
CA VAL A 94 -18.96 7.00 16.38
C VAL A 94 -17.79 7.93 16.67
N VAL A 95 -16.61 7.34 16.79
CA VAL A 95 -15.36 8.08 16.87
C VAL A 95 -14.42 7.60 15.79
N TRP A 96 -13.94 8.54 15.01
CA TRP A 96 -12.90 8.36 14.01
C TRP A 96 -11.57 8.85 14.56
N THR A 97 -10.49 8.16 14.22
CA THR A 97 -9.13 8.62 14.54
C THR A 97 -8.33 8.72 13.26
N CYS A 98 -7.66 9.84 13.06
CA CYS A 98 -6.80 10.02 11.90
C CYS A 98 -5.67 8.98 11.93
N ALA A 99 -5.70 8.05 10.98
CA ALA A 99 -4.74 6.95 10.87
C ALA A 99 -3.56 7.31 9.96
N ALA A 100 -3.81 8.09 8.89
CA ALA A 100 -2.77 8.58 7.99
C ALA A 100 -3.20 9.88 7.32
N LEU A 101 -2.23 10.75 7.05
CA LEU A 101 -2.47 11.98 6.29
C LEU A 101 -2.50 11.69 4.80
N GLY A 102 -3.36 12.41 4.09
CA GLY A 102 -3.49 12.34 2.63
C GLY A 102 -2.27 12.83 1.86
N PRO A 103 -2.29 12.66 0.55
CA PRO A 103 -3.37 12.02 -0.20
C PRO A 103 -3.37 10.50 -0.05
N ALA A 104 -4.57 9.94 0.20
CA ALA A 104 -4.77 8.51 0.21
C ALA A 104 -4.77 7.96 -1.24
N TYR A 105 -4.41 6.68 -1.39
CA TYR A 105 -4.37 5.99 -2.69
C TYR A 105 -3.49 6.67 -3.74
N LEU A 106 -2.28 6.99 -3.36
CA LEU A 106 -1.30 7.53 -4.30
C LEU A 106 -0.93 6.48 -5.35
N PHE A 107 -1.25 6.77 -6.60
CA PHE A 107 -0.79 5.96 -7.71
C PHE A 107 0.73 6.12 -7.87
N ALA A 108 1.47 5.03 -7.63
CA ALA A 108 2.94 5.08 -7.64
C ALA A 108 3.54 5.14 -9.04
N GLY A 109 2.73 4.90 -10.08
CA GLY A 109 3.16 4.94 -11.47
C GLY A 109 2.95 3.63 -12.21
N ALA A 110 3.26 3.64 -13.51
CA ALA A 110 3.20 2.45 -14.36
C ALA A 110 4.30 1.47 -13.96
N LEU A 111 3.95 0.19 -13.93
CA LEU A 111 4.87 -0.90 -13.64
C LEU A 111 5.47 -1.45 -14.92
N GLU A 112 6.73 -1.87 -14.88
CA GLU A 112 7.41 -2.55 -15.95
C GLU A 112 7.98 -3.90 -15.48
N GLY A 113 7.86 -4.91 -16.35
CA GLY A 113 8.46 -6.22 -16.11
C GLY A 113 7.74 -7.03 -15.02
N VAL A 114 8.52 -7.75 -14.26
CA VAL A 114 8.02 -8.66 -13.22
C VAL A 114 7.77 -7.90 -11.92
N THR A 115 6.64 -8.17 -11.32
CA THR A 115 6.30 -7.75 -9.96
C THR A 115 6.31 -8.97 -9.07
N ASP A 116 7.16 -8.96 -8.06
CA ASP A 116 7.31 -10.08 -7.14
C ASP A 116 6.58 -9.75 -5.82
N LEU A 117 5.73 -10.66 -5.39
CA LEU A 117 5.20 -10.70 -4.05
C LEU A 117 5.82 -11.90 -3.34
N ASP A 118 6.71 -11.63 -2.41
CA ASP A 118 7.34 -12.64 -1.58
C ASP A 118 6.56 -12.77 -0.28
N ILE A 119 6.11 -13.98 0.02
CA ILE A 119 5.49 -14.34 1.29
C ILE A 119 6.30 -15.51 1.83
N GLY A 120 7.01 -15.30 2.91
CA GLY A 120 7.93 -16.27 3.44
C GLY A 120 7.96 -16.38 4.95
N ALA A 121 8.26 -17.58 5.43
CA ALA A 121 8.57 -17.85 6.83
C ALA A 121 10.08 -18.04 7.00
N LYS A 122 10.62 -17.47 8.06
CA LYS A 122 11.93 -17.88 8.56
C LYS A 122 11.71 -19.08 9.47
N VAL A 123 12.32 -20.19 9.10
CA VAL A 123 12.22 -21.44 9.85
C VAL A 123 13.59 -21.75 10.42
N GLU A 124 13.65 -22.07 11.67
CA GLU A 124 14.84 -22.60 12.34
C GLU A 124 14.63 -24.09 12.58
N GLU A 125 15.58 -24.89 12.10
CA GLU A 125 15.52 -26.33 12.15
C GLU A 125 16.42 -26.85 13.30
N THR A 126 15.91 -27.79 14.08
CA THR A 126 16.67 -28.48 15.10
C THR A 126 17.14 -29.80 14.53
N THR A 127 18.46 -30.02 14.51
CA THR A 127 19.09 -31.25 14.04
C THR A 127 19.70 -32.00 15.19
N ALA A 128 19.76 -33.34 15.09
CA ALA A 128 20.53 -34.21 16.00
C ALA A 128 21.63 -34.90 15.21
N ASP A 129 22.80 -35.08 15.83
CA ASP A 129 23.99 -35.68 15.18
C ASP A 129 23.76 -37.08 14.66
N GLN A 130 22.73 -37.78 15.14
CA GLN A 130 22.39 -39.16 14.79
C GLN A 130 21.35 -39.26 13.68
N GLU A 131 20.76 -38.14 13.25
CA GLU A 131 19.70 -38.08 12.25
C GLU A 131 20.15 -37.28 11.04
N THR A 132 19.79 -37.73 9.85
CA THR A 132 20.12 -37.07 8.59
C THR A 132 19.08 -36.00 8.20
N LEU A 133 17.94 -35.97 8.87
CA LEU A 133 16.88 -35.02 8.67
C LEU A 133 16.64 -34.17 9.93
N PRO A 134 16.18 -32.94 9.82
CA PRO A 134 15.77 -32.14 10.96
C PRO A 134 14.69 -32.87 11.76
N ILE A 135 14.82 -32.86 13.09
CA ILE A 135 13.88 -33.51 14.01
C ILE A 135 12.72 -32.57 14.40
N ASP A 136 12.92 -31.25 14.24
CA ASP A 136 11.90 -30.24 14.50
C ASP A 136 12.19 -29.01 13.66
N ALA A 137 11.15 -28.20 13.40
CA ALA A 137 11.23 -26.96 12.66
C ALA A 137 10.28 -25.92 13.28
N VAL A 138 10.83 -24.81 13.74
CA VAL A 138 10.09 -23.73 14.39
C VAL A 138 10.13 -22.47 13.55
N MET A 139 8.98 -21.85 13.32
CA MET A 139 8.88 -20.56 12.64
C MET A 139 9.37 -19.45 13.57
N THR A 140 10.45 -18.77 13.21
CA THR A 140 11.06 -17.69 13.99
C THR A 140 10.72 -16.30 13.48
N GLY A 141 10.09 -16.18 12.30
CA GLY A 141 9.67 -14.91 11.74
C GLY A 141 8.98 -15.04 10.39
N GLU A 142 8.42 -13.94 9.93
CA GLU A 142 7.82 -13.79 8.60
C GLU A 142 8.59 -12.75 7.79
N VAL A 143 8.66 -12.95 6.49
CA VAL A 143 9.27 -12.01 5.55
C VAL A 143 8.32 -11.85 4.37
N ASP A 144 7.55 -10.76 4.40
CA ASP A 144 6.64 -10.44 3.32
C ASP A 144 7.13 -9.17 2.63
N SER A 145 7.21 -9.20 1.30
CA SER A 145 7.64 -8.04 0.53
C SER A 145 6.99 -7.95 -0.84
N ILE A 146 6.87 -6.73 -1.36
CA ILE A 146 6.50 -6.46 -2.74
C ILE A 146 7.66 -5.76 -3.43
N ALA A 147 8.21 -6.38 -4.46
CA ALA A 147 9.23 -5.80 -5.32
C ALA A 147 8.62 -5.41 -6.67
N VAL A 148 8.79 -4.16 -7.07
CA VAL A 148 8.25 -3.61 -8.31
C VAL A 148 9.29 -2.80 -9.07
N THR A 149 9.15 -2.74 -10.39
CA THR A 149 9.90 -1.81 -11.23
C THR A 149 8.96 -0.75 -11.76
N LEU A 150 9.25 0.50 -11.47
CA LEU A 150 8.46 1.67 -11.86
C LEU A 150 9.10 2.34 -13.07
N LYS A 151 8.25 2.85 -13.96
CA LYS A 151 8.64 3.48 -15.23
C LYS A 151 8.47 5.00 -15.22
N GLU A 152 7.64 5.52 -14.34
CA GLU A 152 7.39 6.93 -14.22
C GLU A 152 8.30 7.57 -13.16
N SER A 153 8.94 8.68 -13.50
CA SER A 153 9.97 9.34 -12.67
C SER A 153 9.68 10.82 -12.46
N ASP A 154 8.50 11.19 -11.99
CA ASP A 154 8.34 12.54 -11.47
C ASP A 154 8.89 12.66 -10.03
N CYS A 155 9.32 13.85 -9.66
CA CYS A 155 9.92 14.08 -8.35
C CYS A 155 8.92 13.87 -7.20
N GLY A 156 7.64 14.12 -7.41
CA GLY A 156 6.59 13.89 -6.42
C GLY A 156 6.43 12.40 -6.08
N LYS A 157 6.43 11.53 -7.09
CA LYS A 157 6.39 10.07 -6.90
C LYS A 157 7.70 9.55 -6.31
N LEU A 158 8.84 10.09 -6.77
CA LEU A 158 10.15 9.69 -6.25
C LEU A 158 10.28 9.97 -4.75
N GLN A 159 9.69 11.06 -4.24
CA GLN A 159 9.67 11.37 -2.80
C GLN A 159 9.07 10.23 -1.97
N LEU A 160 8.02 9.57 -2.46
CA LEU A 160 7.38 8.45 -1.77
C LEU A 160 8.30 7.24 -1.65
N LEU A 161 9.26 7.14 -2.57
CA LEU A 161 10.19 6.03 -2.70
C LEU A 161 11.53 6.32 -2.02
N VAL A 162 11.83 7.59 -1.74
CA VAL A 162 13.05 7.99 -1.02
C VAL A 162 12.67 8.35 0.42
N PRO A 163 12.90 7.45 1.39
CA PRO A 163 12.34 7.59 2.74
C PRO A 163 12.82 8.83 3.50
N HIS A 164 13.93 9.43 3.09
CA HIS A 164 14.51 10.62 3.69
C HIS A 164 14.48 11.84 2.75
N GLY A 165 13.74 11.74 1.64
CA GLY A 165 13.56 12.84 0.70
C GLY A 165 12.61 13.92 1.20
N THR A 166 12.82 15.15 0.75
CA THR A 166 11.86 16.24 0.91
C THR A 166 11.60 16.80 -0.47
N TYR A 167 10.35 16.74 -0.89
CA TYR A 167 9.90 17.31 -2.16
C TYR A 167 9.64 18.80 -2.03
N ALA A 168 10.05 19.56 -3.02
CA ALA A 168 9.65 20.92 -3.22
C ALA A 168 9.40 21.18 -4.71
N SER A 169 8.49 22.09 -5.00
CA SER A 169 8.26 22.60 -6.33
C SER A 169 8.12 24.12 -6.28
N GLY A 170 8.54 24.80 -7.31
CA GLY A 170 8.54 26.25 -7.30
C GLY A 170 8.81 26.85 -8.67
N SER A 171 9.04 28.15 -8.65
CA SER A 171 9.48 28.89 -9.81
C SER A 171 10.64 29.78 -9.44
N ASP A 172 11.71 29.69 -10.22
CA ASP A 172 12.90 30.51 -10.07
C ASP A 172 12.98 31.52 -11.24
N SER A 173 12.73 32.78 -10.92
CA SER A 173 12.77 33.86 -11.90
C SER A 173 14.18 34.20 -12.42
N ALA A 174 15.24 33.68 -11.78
CA ALA A 174 16.61 33.82 -12.28
C ALA A 174 16.90 32.90 -13.47
N LEU A 175 16.05 31.88 -13.70
CA LEU A 175 16.16 30.99 -14.84
C LEU A 175 15.52 31.61 -16.10
N PRO A 176 16.00 31.22 -17.30
CA PRO A 176 15.35 31.65 -18.56
C PRO A 176 13.88 31.31 -18.63
N ALA A 177 13.10 32.12 -19.30
CA ALA A 177 11.69 31.88 -19.54
C ALA A 177 11.49 30.48 -20.19
N GLY A 178 10.60 29.68 -19.63
CA GLY A 178 10.36 28.29 -20.01
C GLY A 178 11.12 27.23 -19.18
N ALA A 179 12.12 27.64 -18.39
CA ALA A 179 12.83 26.77 -17.44
C ALA A 179 12.63 27.19 -15.97
N GLN A 180 11.71 28.12 -15.72
CA GLN A 180 11.52 28.71 -14.40
C GLN A 180 10.82 27.76 -13.41
N ALA A 181 9.92 26.92 -13.89
CA ALA A 181 9.26 25.92 -13.04
C ALA A 181 10.22 24.75 -12.79
N TYR A 182 10.31 24.34 -11.54
CA TYR A 182 11.13 23.20 -11.14
C TYR A 182 10.43 22.33 -10.11
N GLU A 183 10.85 21.08 -10.09
CA GLU A 183 10.57 20.12 -9.02
C GLU A 183 11.90 19.58 -8.51
N GLU A 184 12.02 19.44 -7.22
CA GLU A 184 13.25 18.94 -6.60
C GLU A 184 12.96 17.96 -5.47
N ILE A 185 13.89 17.07 -5.24
CA ILE A 185 13.96 16.24 -4.03
C ILE A 185 15.30 16.53 -3.36
N ALA A 186 15.24 17.14 -2.20
CA ALA A 186 16.37 17.23 -1.31
C ALA A 186 16.44 15.97 -0.45
N PHE A 187 17.61 15.36 -0.33
CA PHE A 187 17.80 14.16 0.48
C PHE A 187 18.94 14.37 1.46
N GLY A 188 18.81 13.74 2.62
CA GLY A 188 19.78 13.82 3.72
C GLY A 188 19.10 13.99 5.07
N GLY A 189 19.87 13.77 6.13
CA GLY A 189 19.40 13.82 7.51
C GLY A 189 18.67 12.55 7.97
N LEU A 190 18.51 12.45 9.28
CA LEU A 190 17.84 11.34 9.92
C LEU A 190 16.34 11.68 10.05
N LYS A 191 15.54 11.22 9.09
CA LYS A 191 14.08 11.29 9.17
C LYS A 191 13.50 9.93 9.55
N PRO A 192 12.37 9.90 10.25
CA PRO A 192 11.63 8.65 10.45
C PRO A 192 11.27 8.03 9.10
N VAL A 193 11.49 6.72 8.96
CA VAL A 193 11.11 6.00 7.75
C VAL A 193 9.59 5.99 7.65
N PRO A 194 9.02 6.55 6.58
CA PRO A 194 7.58 6.54 6.39
C PRO A 194 7.07 5.11 6.19
N LYS A 195 5.85 4.88 6.64
CA LYS A 195 5.18 3.58 6.55
C LYS A 195 3.92 3.75 5.72
N TYR A 196 3.77 2.91 4.72
CA TYR A 196 2.67 2.98 3.77
C TYR A 196 1.88 1.68 3.76
N GLY A 197 0.57 1.76 3.62
CA GLY A 197 -0.18 0.64 3.08
C GLY A 197 0.13 0.52 1.59
N VAL A 198 0.43 -0.67 1.12
CA VAL A 198 0.79 -0.95 -0.28
C VAL A 198 -0.26 -1.85 -0.89
N LEU A 199 -0.81 -1.46 -2.04
CA LEU A 199 -1.82 -2.21 -2.77
C LEU A 199 -1.37 -2.43 -4.21
N LEU A 200 -1.24 -3.69 -4.58
CA LEU A 200 -0.97 -4.12 -5.93
C LEU A 200 -2.23 -4.72 -6.54
N ILE A 201 -2.68 -4.18 -7.65
CA ILE A 201 -3.86 -4.65 -8.37
C ILE A 201 -3.42 -5.20 -9.72
N SER A 202 -3.65 -6.47 -9.98
CA SER A 202 -3.32 -7.14 -11.24
C SER A 202 -4.58 -7.62 -11.92
N LYS A 203 -4.66 -7.42 -13.24
CA LYS A 203 -5.80 -7.83 -14.05
C LYS A 203 -5.77 -9.33 -14.30
N ARG A 204 -6.92 -9.97 -14.32
CA ARG A 204 -7.03 -11.36 -14.75
C ARG A 204 -7.00 -11.47 -16.28
N LYS A 205 -6.37 -12.51 -16.80
CA LYS A 205 -6.10 -12.67 -18.24
C LYS A 205 -7.37 -12.66 -19.10
N ASP A 206 -8.41 -13.29 -18.64
CA ASP A 206 -9.65 -13.54 -19.40
C ASP A 206 -10.85 -12.72 -18.92
N GLN A 207 -10.64 -11.88 -17.92
CA GLN A 207 -11.72 -11.14 -17.25
C GLN A 207 -11.35 -9.65 -17.18
N THR A 208 -11.95 -8.85 -18.04
CA THR A 208 -11.62 -7.41 -18.15
C THR A 208 -11.98 -6.60 -16.92
N LEU A 209 -12.91 -7.10 -16.09
CA LEU A 209 -13.44 -6.40 -14.92
C LEU A 209 -13.14 -7.12 -13.60
N LYS A 210 -12.23 -8.10 -13.60
CA LYS A 210 -11.88 -8.86 -12.40
C LYS A 210 -10.38 -8.81 -12.15
N PHE A 211 -10.02 -8.66 -10.88
CA PHE A 211 -8.66 -8.38 -10.45
C PHE A 211 -8.18 -9.38 -9.40
N VAL A 212 -6.88 -9.50 -9.31
CA VAL A 212 -6.16 -10.07 -8.18
C VAL A 212 -5.54 -8.92 -7.43
N ILE A 213 -5.77 -8.89 -6.16
CA ILE A 213 -5.38 -7.81 -5.27
C ILE A 213 -4.42 -8.38 -4.22
N SER A 214 -3.24 -7.79 -4.14
CA SER A 214 -2.25 -8.08 -3.13
C SER A 214 -2.02 -6.83 -2.30
N GLN A 215 -2.24 -6.93 -1.01
CA GLN A 215 -2.10 -5.81 -0.09
C GLN A 215 -1.13 -6.16 1.02
N ILE A 216 -0.21 -5.25 1.31
CA ILE A 216 0.52 -5.19 2.56
C ILE A 216 -0.06 -4.04 3.39
N TYR A 217 -0.49 -4.32 4.61
CA TYR A 217 -1.18 -3.32 5.43
C TYR A 217 -0.26 -2.20 5.88
N ARG A 218 0.97 -2.53 6.19
CA ARG A 218 1.98 -1.59 6.66
C ARG A 218 3.34 -2.01 6.15
N ALA A 219 3.95 -1.19 5.31
CA ALA A 219 5.25 -1.47 4.72
C ALA A 219 6.16 -0.25 4.76
N TYR A 220 7.43 -0.48 4.65
CA TYR A 220 8.45 0.55 4.43
C TYR A 220 9.31 0.18 3.24
N GLN A 221 9.89 1.17 2.60
CA GLN A 221 10.85 0.95 1.54
C GLN A 221 12.17 0.47 2.14
N LYS A 222 12.62 -0.72 1.71
CA LYS A 222 13.78 -1.42 2.31
C LYS A 222 15.09 -1.12 1.60
N GLU A 223 15.08 -1.04 0.28
CA GLU A 223 16.29 -0.99 -0.53
C GLU A 223 16.59 0.42 -1.04
N THR A 224 17.84 0.66 -1.40
CA THR A 224 18.25 1.91 -2.05
C THR A 224 17.60 2.02 -3.42
N VAL A 225 16.95 3.15 -3.70
CA VAL A 225 16.46 3.48 -5.04
C VAL A 225 17.64 3.85 -5.92
N LYS A 226 17.78 3.15 -7.03
CA LYS A 226 18.79 3.44 -8.05
C LYS A 226 18.09 4.07 -9.25
N LEU A 227 18.56 5.23 -9.67
CA LEU A 227 18.08 5.93 -10.86
C LEU A 227 19.13 5.75 -11.97
N PRO A 228 18.95 4.78 -12.88
CA PRO A 228 19.89 4.59 -13.98
C PRO A 228 19.64 5.61 -15.09
N PHE A 229 20.57 6.51 -15.30
CA PHE A 229 20.55 7.44 -16.44
C PHE A 229 21.29 6.83 -17.61
N GLN A 230 20.57 6.33 -18.61
CA GLN A 230 21.14 5.73 -19.81
C GLN A 230 20.64 6.43 -21.07
N ARG A 231 21.56 6.72 -22.00
CA ARG A 231 21.20 7.30 -23.29
C ARG A 231 20.35 6.33 -24.11
N GLY A 232 19.19 6.79 -24.57
CA GLY A 232 18.31 6.01 -25.46
C GLY A 232 17.49 4.92 -24.77
N LYS A 233 17.45 4.90 -23.44
CA LYS A 233 16.56 4.02 -22.67
C LYS A 233 15.74 4.84 -21.67
N GLU A 234 14.52 4.39 -21.43
CA GLU A 234 13.70 4.95 -20.37
C GLU A 234 14.33 4.67 -19.00
N THR A 235 14.20 5.61 -18.10
CA THR A 235 14.69 5.44 -16.72
C THR A 235 13.67 4.66 -15.95
N THR A 236 14.05 3.48 -15.46
CA THR A 236 13.23 2.65 -14.58
C THR A 236 13.91 2.50 -13.23
N TYR A 237 13.16 2.34 -12.18
CA TYR A 237 13.72 2.12 -10.86
C TYR A 237 13.00 1.00 -10.11
N LYS A 238 13.81 0.13 -9.51
CA LYS A 238 13.32 -0.96 -8.70
C LYS A 238 13.12 -0.49 -7.26
N VAL A 239 11.99 -0.87 -6.68
CA VAL A 239 11.62 -0.56 -5.30
C VAL A 239 11.13 -1.82 -4.62
N THR A 240 11.54 -2.03 -3.38
CA THR A 240 11.09 -3.15 -2.55
C THR A 240 10.46 -2.61 -1.28
N PHE A 241 9.21 -2.95 -1.08
CA PHE A 241 8.46 -2.66 0.13
C PHE A 241 8.43 -3.89 1.04
N GLN A 242 9.00 -3.76 2.24
CA GLN A 242 9.00 -4.79 3.27
C GLN A 242 7.85 -4.58 4.24
N ALA A 243 7.09 -5.63 4.51
CA ALA A 243 6.01 -5.61 5.47
C ALA A 243 6.51 -5.42 6.91
N ILE A 244 5.69 -4.75 7.69
CA ILE A 244 5.76 -4.66 9.15
C ILE A 244 4.43 -5.13 9.70
N ALA A 245 4.45 -5.86 10.79
CA ALA A 245 3.24 -6.30 11.45
C ALA A 245 2.35 -5.12 11.84
N ASP A 246 1.07 -5.21 11.51
CA ASP A 246 0.03 -4.31 12.03
C ASP A 246 -0.52 -4.91 13.33
N GLU A 247 -0.10 -4.35 14.45
CA GLU A 247 -0.44 -4.85 15.78
C GLU A 247 -1.93 -4.71 16.12
N ASN A 248 -2.67 -3.86 15.40
CA ASN A 248 -4.11 -3.69 15.57
C ASN A 248 -4.92 -4.85 14.98
N ARG A 249 -4.24 -5.81 14.33
CA ARG A 249 -4.86 -6.96 13.68
C ARG A 249 -4.62 -8.26 14.42
N PRO A 250 -5.54 -9.23 14.28
CA PRO A 250 -5.36 -10.54 14.90
C PRO A 250 -4.14 -11.27 14.31
N VAL A 251 -3.56 -12.14 15.10
CA VAL A 251 -2.48 -13.05 14.65
C VAL A 251 -2.95 -13.85 13.43
N GLY A 252 -2.10 -13.92 12.41
CA GLY A 252 -2.42 -14.54 11.12
C GLY A 252 -3.04 -13.58 10.07
N ASP A 253 -3.31 -12.30 10.44
CA ASP A 253 -3.77 -11.26 9.52
C ASP A 253 -3.03 -9.93 9.78
N ARG A 254 -1.72 -9.99 10.07
CA ARG A 254 -0.92 -8.81 10.42
C ARG A 254 -0.03 -8.28 9.32
N GLY A 255 0.40 -9.11 8.40
CA GLY A 255 1.32 -8.73 7.32
C GLY A 255 0.60 -8.14 6.12
N GLY A 256 -0.32 -8.91 5.57
CA GLY A 256 -1.00 -8.55 4.34
C GLY A 256 -2.07 -9.55 3.94
N LYS A 257 -2.64 -9.36 2.77
CA LYS A 257 -3.68 -10.22 2.22
C LYS A 257 -3.59 -10.30 0.70
N VAL A 258 -3.78 -11.49 0.18
CA VAL A 258 -3.95 -11.71 -1.25
C VAL A 258 -5.35 -12.27 -1.47
N TYR A 259 -6.09 -11.68 -2.39
CA TYR A 259 -7.42 -12.16 -2.74
C TYR A 259 -7.73 -11.91 -4.22
N ARG A 260 -8.67 -12.66 -4.72
CA ARG A 260 -9.09 -12.67 -6.11
C ARG A 260 -10.58 -12.42 -6.21
N GLN A 261 -10.97 -11.53 -7.10
CA GLN A 261 -12.37 -11.38 -7.48
C GLN A 261 -12.80 -12.59 -8.33
N THR A 262 -13.92 -13.19 -7.96
CA THR A 262 -14.48 -14.41 -8.60
C THR A 262 -15.68 -14.07 -9.46
#